data_e570d619b51d2d855e522d4984204ee2
#
_entry.id   e570d619b51d2d855e522d4984204ee2
#
_cell.length_a   1.000
_cell.length_b   1.000
_cell.length_c   1.000
_cell.angle_alpha   90.00
_cell.angle_beta   90.00
_cell.angle_gamma   90.00
#
_symmetry.space_group_name_H-M   'P 1'
#
loop_
_entity.id
_entity.type
_entity.pdbx_description
1 polymer ?
#
loop_
_entity_poly.entity_id
_entity_poly.type
_entity_poly.pdbx_seq_one_letter_code
_entity_poly.pdbx_strand_id
1 'polypeptide(L)'
;MRVQNMNNMLNEQTSELEFLEHLAFSLFQSEQFFDSAICYERIIELDPSHAKAYYNLGVVLHDMGQFDYSLLHYEKAKELGYDCSRVNLNIGMHFLKLRDFKNGFECVDLQSGGAWRLGQNFDVNKDRLSDIELWEGQNPQGKNILVYSEQGFGDNIQFSRYLPELSRLSGDVTFLCYDALAPVIRNNHAFDDIDVLDSINEYVIDLDYRVPLMSVPRLIETTFDDIPLAEGYFAKTSNKDWGLSSDRMNVAIAWEATKKDSRRSISLDLIKNLCDNPKINFINIQKDSEHDIDGVVRVGDRIQDFTDTVDILSQCDLLVSTDTAMTHVGGALGVPTHLLLHYSADWRWFTHDMNHSPWYESVSIFRQKTPQDWISPINEVKKRFGVLINQ
;
A
#
# COMPACT_ATOMS: atom_id res chain seq x y z
N MET A 1 29.08 -24.37 -43.13
CA MET A 1 29.76 -24.61 -41.82
C MET A 1 29.81 -23.36 -40.93
N ARG A 2 30.34 -22.20 -41.32
CA ARG A 2 30.37 -20.98 -40.48
C ARG A 2 28.98 -20.45 -40.09
N VAL A 3 28.01 -20.40 -41.06
CA VAL A 3 26.66 -19.92 -40.79
C VAL A 3 25.87 -20.90 -39.90
N GLN A 4 26.11 -22.18 -40.03
CA GLN A 4 25.47 -23.22 -39.23
C GLN A 4 26.01 -23.21 -37.77
N ASN A 5 27.32 -22.94 -37.59
CA ASN A 5 27.91 -22.76 -36.29
C ASN A 5 27.42 -21.47 -35.60
N MET A 6 27.29 -20.37 -36.34
CA MET A 6 26.70 -19.12 -35.84
C MET A 6 25.24 -19.29 -35.38
N ASN A 7 24.42 -20.01 -36.18
CA ASN A 7 23.03 -20.27 -35.82
C ASN A 7 22.91 -21.18 -34.59
N ASN A 8 23.80 -22.18 -34.45
CA ASN A 8 23.82 -23.01 -33.24
C ASN A 8 24.23 -22.21 -32.00
N MET A 9 25.27 -21.35 -32.09
CA MET A 9 25.69 -20.48 -30.98
C MET A 9 24.61 -19.47 -30.61
N LEU A 10 23.89 -18.89 -31.58
CA LEU A 10 22.76 -18.01 -31.34
C LEU A 10 21.60 -18.75 -30.65
N ASN A 11 21.29 -19.97 -31.07
CA ASN A 11 20.24 -20.77 -30.42
C ASN A 11 20.63 -21.18 -29.00
N GLU A 12 21.89 -21.56 -28.76
CA GLU A 12 22.38 -21.87 -27.40
C GLU A 12 22.34 -20.65 -26.49
N GLN A 13 22.78 -19.48 -26.97
CA GLN A 13 22.74 -18.23 -26.20
C GLN A 13 21.31 -17.76 -25.92
N THR A 14 20.39 -17.88 -26.88
CA THR A 14 18.97 -17.57 -26.67
C THR A 14 18.35 -18.48 -25.61
N SER A 15 18.66 -19.78 -25.63
CA SER A 15 18.20 -20.73 -24.61
C SER A 15 18.80 -20.43 -23.23
N GLU A 16 20.07 -19.98 -23.15
CA GLU A 16 20.70 -19.57 -21.88
C GLU A 16 20.02 -18.31 -21.30
N LEU A 17 19.74 -17.31 -22.13
CA LEU A 17 19.07 -16.08 -21.72
C LEU A 17 17.65 -16.35 -21.19
N GLU A 18 16.85 -17.13 -21.90
CA GLU A 18 15.51 -17.51 -21.47
C GLU A 18 15.53 -18.28 -20.13
N PHE A 19 16.45 -19.22 -19.98
CA PHE A 19 16.62 -19.95 -18.72
C PHE A 19 16.99 -19.03 -17.56
N LEU A 20 17.95 -18.12 -17.76
CA LEU A 20 18.37 -17.16 -16.74
C LEU A 20 17.24 -16.19 -16.36
N GLU A 21 16.42 -15.72 -17.32
CA GLU A 21 15.26 -14.89 -17.02
C GLU A 21 14.25 -15.60 -16.11
N HIS A 22 13.90 -16.85 -16.43
CA HIS A 22 12.98 -17.64 -15.62
C HIS A 22 13.54 -17.93 -14.24
N LEU A 23 14.82 -18.26 -14.15
CA LEU A 23 15.50 -18.53 -12.88
C LEU A 23 15.54 -17.26 -12.03
N ALA A 24 15.97 -16.12 -12.59
CA ALA A 24 16.03 -14.85 -11.90
C ALA A 24 14.66 -14.43 -11.35
N PHE A 25 13.61 -14.57 -12.14
CA PHE A 25 12.25 -14.26 -11.72
C PHE A 25 11.77 -15.20 -10.60
N SER A 26 12.04 -16.51 -10.70
CA SER A 26 11.67 -17.48 -9.66
C SER A 26 12.40 -17.20 -8.34
N LEU A 27 13.70 -16.88 -8.40
CA LEU A 27 14.50 -16.48 -7.24
C LEU A 27 13.98 -15.19 -6.60
N PHE A 28 13.61 -14.21 -7.41
CA PHE A 28 12.99 -12.97 -6.93
C PHE A 28 11.65 -13.24 -6.20
N GLN A 29 10.78 -14.06 -6.79
CA GLN A 29 9.50 -14.44 -6.16
C GLN A 29 9.69 -15.19 -4.83
N SER A 30 10.81 -15.90 -4.70
CA SER A 30 11.20 -16.60 -3.48
C SER A 30 12.04 -15.74 -2.52
N GLU A 31 12.11 -14.41 -2.77
CA GLU A 31 12.89 -13.44 -1.99
C GLU A 31 14.40 -13.77 -1.87
N GLN A 32 14.92 -14.60 -2.78
CA GLN A 32 16.35 -14.87 -2.92
C GLN A 32 16.99 -13.78 -3.79
N PHE A 33 16.94 -12.55 -3.29
CA PHE A 33 17.26 -11.35 -4.07
C PHE A 33 18.70 -11.35 -4.60
N PHE A 34 19.68 -11.79 -3.79
CA PHE A 34 21.09 -11.84 -4.19
C PHE A 34 21.31 -12.75 -5.40
N ASP A 35 20.76 -13.96 -5.36
CA ASP A 35 20.90 -14.92 -6.46
C ASP A 35 20.16 -14.46 -7.71
N SER A 36 19.00 -13.81 -7.53
CA SER A 36 18.24 -13.18 -8.62
C SER A 36 19.06 -12.08 -9.29
N ALA A 37 19.74 -11.21 -8.52
CA ALA A 37 20.60 -10.15 -9.06
C ALA A 37 21.74 -10.74 -9.90
N ILE A 38 22.42 -11.78 -9.42
CA ILE A 38 23.51 -12.47 -10.17
C ILE A 38 22.98 -12.98 -11.53
N CYS A 39 21.78 -13.55 -11.58
CA CYS A 39 21.20 -14.01 -12.83
C CYS A 39 20.93 -12.86 -13.81
N TYR A 40 20.40 -11.72 -13.34
CA TYR A 40 20.18 -10.55 -14.21
C TYR A 40 21.50 -9.91 -14.65
N GLU A 41 22.52 -9.83 -13.80
CA GLU A 41 23.86 -9.39 -14.16
C GLU A 41 24.44 -10.27 -15.27
N ARG A 42 24.27 -11.60 -15.16
CA ARG A 42 24.71 -12.53 -16.18
C ARG A 42 24.00 -12.33 -17.53
N ILE A 43 22.70 -12.04 -17.52
CA ILE A 43 21.93 -11.68 -18.73
C ILE A 43 22.53 -10.42 -19.38
N ILE A 44 22.84 -9.39 -18.57
CA ILE A 44 23.43 -8.13 -19.05
C ILE A 44 24.82 -8.35 -19.64
N GLU A 45 25.64 -9.25 -19.05
CA GLU A 45 26.94 -9.64 -19.62
C GLU A 45 26.81 -10.29 -20.99
N LEU A 46 25.81 -11.17 -21.15
CA LEU A 46 25.55 -11.88 -22.41
C LEU A 46 24.93 -10.98 -23.49
N ASP A 47 24.06 -10.08 -23.08
CA ASP A 47 23.40 -9.08 -23.93
C ASP A 47 23.33 -7.71 -23.26
N PRO A 48 24.32 -6.85 -23.44
CA PRO A 48 24.34 -5.50 -22.88
C PRO A 48 23.21 -4.57 -23.37
N SER A 49 22.43 -4.99 -24.35
CA SER A 49 21.28 -4.24 -24.85
C SER A 49 19.93 -4.74 -24.29
N HIS A 50 19.95 -5.70 -23.38
CA HIS A 50 18.77 -6.34 -22.82
C HIS A 50 18.03 -5.43 -21.81
N ALA A 51 17.23 -4.49 -22.30
CA ALA A 51 16.58 -3.43 -21.52
C ALA A 51 15.74 -3.97 -20.32
N LYS A 52 15.04 -5.12 -20.52
CA LYS A 52 14.24 -5.76 -19.47
C LYS A 52 15.09 -6.28 -18.31
N ALA A 53 16.32 -6.78 -18.59
CA ALA A 53 17.18 -7.27 -17.52
C ALA A 53 17.67 -6.10 -16.63
N TYR A 54 18.01 -4.96 -17.21
CA TYR A 54 18.32 -3.76 -16.43
C TYR A 54 17.15 -3.33 -15.56
N TYR A 55 15.92 -3.30 -16.11
CA TYR A 55 14.72 -2.96 -15.34
C TYR A 55 14.53 -3.92 -14.16
N ASN A 56 14.59 -5.22 -14.40
CA ASN A 56 14.37 -6.23 -13.37
C ASN A 56 15.50 -6.22 -12.31
N LEU A 57 16.75 -6.00 -12.72
CA LEU A 57 17.86 -5.82 -11.78
C LEU A 57 17.64 -4.58 -10.91
N GLY A 58 17.15 -3.49 -11.50
CA GLY A 58 16.73 -2.30 -10.74
C GLY A 58 15.67 -2.63 -9.68
N VAL A 59 14.66 -3.45 -9.99
CA VAL A 59 13.65 -3.91 -9.02
C VAL A 59 14.27 -4.73 -7.90
N VAL A 60 15.12 -5.70 -8.23
CA VAL A 60 15.81 -6.55 -7.24
C VAL A 60 16.68 -5.72 -6.30
N LEU A 61 17.48 -4.81 -6.84
CA LEU A 61 18.35 -3.93 -6.07
C LEU A 61 17.56 -2.98 -5.16
N HIS A 62 16.40 -2.49 -5.63
CA HIS A 62 15.51 -1.70 -4.81
C HIS A 62 14.99 -2.50 -3.60
N ASP A 63 14.55 -3.74 -3.82
CA ASP A 63 14.07 -4.62 -2.74
C ASP A 63 15.20 -5.03 -1.77
N MET A 64 16.46 -5.05 -2.22
CA MET A 64 17.65 -5.20 -1.39
C MET A 64 18.04 -3.93 -0.62
N GLY A 65 17.38 -2.80 -0.85
CA GLY A 65 17.73 -1.50 -0.26
C GLY A 65 18.95 -0.83 -0.90
N GLN A 66 19.41 -1.32 -2.05
CA GLN A 66 20.54 -0.73 -2.82
C GLN A 66 20.02 0.36 -3.76
N PHE A 67 19.51 1.43 -3.18
CA PHE A 67 18.71 2.43 -3.86
C PHE A 67 19.46 3.16 -4.99
N ASP A 68 20.72 3.57 -4.78
CA ASP A 68 21.50 4.27 -5.80
C ASP A 68 21.76 3.40 -7.02
N TYR A 69 22.11 2.13 -6.80
CA TYR A 69 22.31 1.17 -7.89
C TYR A 69 21.02 0.84 -8.62
N SER A 70 19.91 0.71 -7.89
CA SER A 70 18.59 0.51 -8.48
C SER A 70 18.24 1.61 -9.47
N LEU A 71 18.42 2.88 -9.08
CA LEU A 71 18.13 4.04 -9.92
C LEU A 71 18.96 4.02 -11.21
N LEU A 72 20.27 3.75 -11.12
CA LEU A 72 21.15 3.64 -12.30
C LEU A 72 20.66 2.58 -13.30
N HIS A 73 20.16 1.45 -12.80
CA HIS A 73 19.63 0.39 -13.66
C HIS A 73 18.28 0.72 -14.28
N TYR A 74 17.41 1.43 -13.57
CA TYR A 74 16.18 1.97 -14.15
C TYR A 74 16.44 2.98 -15.26
N GLU A 75 17.37 3.92 -15.05
CA GLU A 75 17.76 4.89 -16.07
C GLU A 75 18.35 4.19 -17.30
N LYS A 76 19.19 3.17 -17.09
CA LYS A 76 19.74 2.38 -18.20
C LYS A 76 18.66 1.60 -18.97
N ALA A 77 17.70 1.01 -18.28
CA ALA A 77 16.56 0.36 -18.92
C ALA A 77 15.77 1.35 -19.82
N LYS A 78 15.56 2.56 -19.34
CA LYS A 78 14.87 3.64 -20.07
C LYS A 78 15.68 4.09 -21.31
N GLU A 79 16.99 4.27 -21.19
CA GLU A 79 17.89 4.58 -22.31
C GLU A 79 17.83 3.52 -23.41
N LEU A 80 17.70 2.24 -23.02
CA LEU A 80 17.60 1.11 -23.93
C LEU A 80 16.17 0.88 -24.47
N GLY A 81 15.22 1.78 -24.17
CA GLY A 81 13.86 1.77 -24.72
C GLY A 81 12.89 0.83 -24.00
N TYR A 82 13.16 0.43 -22.75
CA TYR A 82 12.15 -0.29 -21.95
C TYR A 82 10.93 0.59 -21.68
N ASP A 83 9.80 -0.04 -21.33
CA ASP A 83 8.54 0.64 -21.03
C ASP A 83 8.73 1.82 -20.06
N CYS A 84 8.75 3.04 -20.61
CA CYS A 84 9.00 4.27 -19.86
C CYS A 84 7.99 4.49 -18.74
N SER A 85 6.72 4.08 -18.93
CA SER A 85 5.69 4.25 -17.90
C SER A 85 5.98 3.40 -16.66
N ARG A 86 6.40 2.13 -16.86
CA ARG A 86 6.78 1.24 -15.77
C ARG A 86 8.05 1.70 -15.06
N VAL A 87 9.05 2.12 -15.84
CA VAL A 87 10.31 2.62 -15.28
C VAL A 87 10.04 3.88 -14.44
N ASN A 88 9.31 4.84 -14.98
CA ASN A 88 8.99 6.09 -14.26
C ASN A 88 8.15 5.83 -13.00
N LEU A 89 7.23 4.86 -13.04
CA LEU A 89 6.47 4.45 -11.85
C LEU A 89 7.41 3.94 -10.75
N ASN A 90 8.37 3.06 -11.08
CA ASN A 90 9.31 2.54 -10.09
C ASN A 90 10.30 3.61 -9.60
N ILE A 91 10.75 4.50 -10.46
CA ILE A 91 11.56 5.67 -10.07
C ILE A 91 10.77 6.56 -9.11
N GLY A 92 9.49 6.81 -9.39
CA GLY A 92 8.63 7.58 -8.49
C GLY A 92 8.46 6.92 -7.12
N MET A 93 8.14 5.61 -7.09
CA MET A 93 8.06 4.85 -5.83
C MET A 93 9.40 4.83 -5.07
N HIS A 94 10.51 4.80 -5.78
CA HIS A 94 11.85 4.92 -5.21
C HIS A 94 12.03 6.27 -4.48
N PHE A 95 11.69 7.39 -5.13
CA PHE A 95 11.77 8.72 -4.50
C PHE A 95 10.83 8.83 -3.29
N LEU A 96 9.58 8.34 -3.41
CA LEU A 96 8.62 8.32 -2.29
C LEU A 96 9.17 7.54 -1.10
N LYS A 97 9.80 6.38 -1.35
CA LYS A 97 10.43 5.56 -0.30
C LYS A 97 11.58 6.29 0.40
N LEU A 98 12.29 7.16 -0.31
CA LEU A 98 13.37 8.01 0.22
C LEU A 98 12.88 9.36 0.75
N ARG A 99 11.55 9.55 0.91
CA ARG A 99 10.91 10.78 1.45
C ARG A 99 10.97 11.99 0.52
N ASP A 100 11.38 11.82 -0.71
CA ASP A 100 11.34 12.86 -1.73
C ASP A 100 9.96 12.85 -2.42
N PHE A 101 8.97 13.44 -1.73
CA PHE A 101 7.59 13.46 -2.19
C PHE A 101 7.41 14.24 -3.48
N LYS A 102 8.15 15.33 -3.63
CA LYS A 102 8.06 16.18 -4.81
C LYS A 102 8.39 15.39 -6.08
N ASN A 103 9.59 14.83 -6.16
CA ASN A 103 10.02 14.05 -7.33
C ASN A 103 9.23 12.73 -7.44
N GLY A 104 8.90 12.13 -6.31
CA GLY A 104 8.17 10.88 -6.25
C GLY A 104 6.77 10.99 -6.82
N PHE A 105 5.93 11.88 -6.33
CA PHE A 105 4.57 12.08 -6.84
C PHE A 105 4.56 12.60 -8.28
N GLU A 106 5.53 13.44 -8.66
CA GLU A 106 5.64 13.89 -10.05
C GLU A 106 5.92 12.72 -11.01
N CYS A 107 6.88 11.85 -10.68
CA CYS A 107 7.18 10.67 -11.50
C CYS A 107 6.02 9.67 -11.56
N VAL A 108 5.36 9.42 -10.42
CA VAL A 108 4.24 8.49 -10.35
C VAL A 108 3.04 9.02 -11.12
N ASP A 109 2.69 10.28 -10.99
CA ASP A 109 1.48 10.85 -11.58
C ASP A 109 1.67 11.29 -13.04
N LEU A 110 2.67 12.12 -13.33
CA LEU A 110 2.86 12.70 -14.65
C LEU A 110 3.67 11.80 -15.59
N GLN A 111 4.81 11.29 -15.13
CA GLN A 111 5.75 10.60 -15.99
C GLN A 111 5.41 9.12 -16.22
N SER A 112 4.64 8.50 -15.32
CA SER A 112 4.14 7.13 -15.50
C SER A 112 3.00 7.03 -16.53
N GLY A 113 2.55 8.17 -17.10
CA GLY A 113 1.44 8.20 -18.05
C GLY A 113 0.11 7.73 -17.45
N GLY A 114 -0.04 7.84 -16.14
CA GLY A 114 -1.22 7.36 -15.42
C GLY A 114 -1.25 5.84 -15.20
N ALA A 115 -0.13 5.15 -15.32
CA ALA A 115 -0.03 3.73 -14.98
C ALA A 115 -0.46 3.43 -13.52
N TRP A 116 -0.29 4.41 -12.65
CA TRP A 116 -0.81 4.42 -11.28
C TRP A 116 -2.36 4.42 -11.22
N ARG A 117 -3.03 5.04 -12.20
CA ARG A 117 -4.48 5.31 -12.22
C ARG A 117 -5.35 4.10 -12.59
N LEU A 118 -4.76 3.01 -13.07
CA LEU A 118 -5.50 1.86 -13.58
C LEU A 118 -5.84 0.85 -12.47
N GLY A 119 -6.51 1.29 -11.41
CA GLY A 119 -7.23 0.40 -10.50
C GLY A 119 -8.42 -0.24 -11.22
N GLN A 120 -8.43 -1.57 -11.33
CA GLN A 120 -9.42 -2.34 -12.11
C GLN A 120 -10.82 -2.42 -11.45
N ASN A 121 -11.05 -1.77 -10.31
CA ASN A 121 -12.24 -2.01 -9.47
C ASN A 121 -13.29 -0.89 -9.53
N PHE A 122 -13.11 0.12 -10.35
CA PHE A 122 -14.10 1.18 -10.51
C PHE A 122 -14.80 1.02 -11.85
N ASP A 123 -16.03 0.50 -11.81
CA ASP A 123 -16.98 0.59 -12.94
C ASP A 123 -17.61 2.00 -12.93
N VAL A 124 -16.74 2.99 -12.98
CA VAL A 124 -17.16 4.37 -13.24
C VAL A 124 -17.54 4.42 -14.69
N ASN A 125 -18.69 5.02 -14.99
CA ASN A 125 -19.05 5.38 -16.35
C ASN A 125 -17.96 6.32 -16.91
N LYS A 126 -16.91 5.72 -17.49
CA LYS A 126 -15.70 6.40 -17.98
C LYS A 126 -16.04 7.51 -18.96
N ASP A 127 -17.15 7.35 -19.69
CA ASP A 127 -17.61 8.31 -20.69
C ASP A 127 -18.04 9.63 -20.00
N ARG A 128 -18.68 9.58 -18.83
CA ARG A 128 -19.09 10.80 -18.09
C ARG A 128 -17.92 11.50 -17.40
N LEU A 129 -16.93 10.74 -16.88
CA LEU A 129 -15.74 11.36 -16.33
C LEU A 129 -14.87 12.03 -17.39
N SER A 130 -14.86 11.50 -18.62
CA SER A 130 -14.04 12.05 -19.70
C SER A 130 -14.45 13.46 -20.11
N ASP A 131 -15.71 13.84 -19.88
CA ASP A 131 -16.26 15.16 -20.22
C ASP A 131 -15.86 16.26 -19.23
N ILE A 132 -15.35 15.88 -18.02
CA ILE A 132 -14.89 16.83 -17.01
C ILE A 132 -13.37 17.03 -17.19
N GLU A 133 -12.91 18.27 -17.20
CA GLU A 133 -11.49 18.61 -17.35
C GLU A 133 -10.66 18.00 -16.20
N LEU A 134 -9.49 17.45 -16.53
CA LEU A 134 -8.56 16.95 -15.53
C LEU A 134 -7.89 18.13 -14.81
N TRP A 135 -7.91 18.14 -13.48
CA TRP A 135 -7.15 19.10 -12.70
C TRP A 135 -5.66 18.73 -12.72
N GLU A 136 -4.84 19.60 -13.29
CA GLU A 136 -3.39 19.39 -13.43
C GLU A 136 -2.59 20.47 -12.69
N GLY A 137 -3.23 21.23 -11.77
CA GLY A 137 -2.60 22.29 -10.98
C GLY A 137 -3.07 23.70 -11.33
N GLN A 138 -4.14 23.84 -12.14
CA GLN A 138 -4.81 25.12 -12.35
C GLN A 138 -5.30 25.67 -11.00
N ASN A 139 -5.45 27.00 -10.86
CA ASN A 139 -5.92 27.62 -9.62
C ASN A 139 -7.28 27.00 -9.19
N PRO A 140 -7.35 26.30 -8.05
CA PRO A 140 -8.55 25.62 -7.61
C PRO A 140 -9.57 26.55 -6.93
N GLN A 141 -9.21 27.77 -6.60
CA GLN A 141 -10.04 28.69 -5.80
C GLN A 141 -11.42 28.91 -6.43
N GLY A 142 -12.46 28.58 -5.67
CA GLY A 142 -13.86 28.69 -6.11
C GLY A 142 -14.26 27.69 -7.21
N LYS A 143 -13.47 26.62 -7.42
CA LYS A 143 -13.72 25.58 -8.39
C LYS A 143 -14.31 24.35 -7.74
N ASN A 144 -15.31 23.74 -8.37
CA ASN A 144 -15.94 22.51 -7.93
C ASN A 144 -15.16 21.32 -8.46
N ILE A 145 -14.61 20.50 -7.57
CA ILE A 145 -13.67 19.43 -7.91
C ILE A 145 -14.25 18.07 -7.56
N LEU A 146 -14.34 17.18 -8.55
CA LEU A 146 -14.61 15.76 -8.35
C LEU A 146 -13.30 15.02 -8.09
N VAL A 147 -13.13 14.55 -6.87
CA VAL A 147 -12.08 13.57 -6.53
C VAL A 147 -12.65 12.17 -6.66
N TYR A 148 -11.94 11.25 -7.28
CA TYR A 148 -12.42 9.88 -7.42
C TYR A 148 -11.42 8.85 -6.90
N SER A 149 -11.97 7.78 -6.31
CA SER A 149 -11.20 6.65 -5.78
C SER A 149 -10.39 5.95 -6.87
N GLU A 150 -9.24 5.42 -6.49
CA GLU A 150 -8.40 4.56 -7.30
C GLU A 150 -7.66 3.55 -6.42
N GLN A 151 -7.02 2.52 -7.02
CA GLN A 151 -6.27 1.50 -6.29
C GLN A 151 -7.13 0.71 -5.27
N GLY A 152 -6.55 0.34 -4.13
CA GLY A 152 -7.18 -0.44 -3.08
C GLY A 152 -7.88 0.39 -2.00
N PHE A 153 -8.59 -0.27 -1.10
CA PHE A 153 -9.23 0.40 0.04
C PHE A 153 -8.22 1.09 0.96
N GLY A 154 -7.07 0.46 1.20
CA GLY A 154 -6.02 1.05 2.03
C GLY A 154 -5.52 2.38 1.47
N ASP A 155 -5.36 2.47 0.14
CA ASP A 155 -4.96 3.70 -0.54
C ASP A 155 -6.01 4.80 -0.36
N ASN A 156 -7.29 4.46 -0.53
CA ASN A 156 -8.38 5.42 -0.36
C ASN A 156 -8.52 5.89 1.09
N ILE A 157 -8.35 5.01 2.07
CA ILE A 157 -8.31 5.39 3.48
C ILE A 157 -7.14 6.34 3.71
N GLN A 158 -5.93 5.97 3.30
CA GLN A 158 -4.74 6.77 3.54
C GLN A 158 -4.82 8.15 2.91
N PHE A 159 -5.23 8.24 1.64
CA PHE A 159 -5.20 9.48 0.88
C PHE A 159 -6.45 10.35 1.07
N SER A 160 -7.56 9.83 1.63
CA SER A 160 -8.72 10.66 1.99
C SER A 160 -8.38 11.80 2.96
N ARG A 161 -7.29 11.69 3.73
CA ARG A 161 -6.78 12.76 4.61
C ARG A 161 -6.51 14.07 3.91
N TYR A 162 -6.31 14.07 2.59
CA TYR A 162 -6.06 15.26 1.79
C TYR A 162 -7.33 15.98 1.32
N LEU A 163 -8.51 15.34 1.44
CA LEU A 163 -9.77 15.94 1.02
C LEU A 163 -10.12 17.23 1.78
N PRO A 164 -9.98 17.29 3.14
CA PRO A 164 -10.22 18.52 3.88
C PRO A 164 -9.26 19.66 3.50
N GLU A 165 -8.01 19.33 3.14
CA GLU A 165 -7.06 20.34 2.69
C GLU A 165 -7.44 20.87 1.32
N LEU A 166 -7.81 19.99 0.38
CA LEU A 166 -8.29 20.39 -0.94
C LEU A 166 -9.54 21.27 -0.85
N SER A 167 -10.50 20.91 0.01
CA SER A 167 -11.73 21.72 0.22
C SER A 167 -11.43 23.13 0.69
N ARG A 168 -10.40 23.32 1.53
CA ARG A 168 -9.98 24.67 1.95
C ARG A 168 -9.37 25.51 0.82
N LEU A 169 -8.81 24.88 -0.20
CA LEU A 169 -8.14 25.52 -1.33
C LEU A 169 -9.08 25.76 -2.52
N SER A 170 -10.16 25.02 -2.63
CA SER A 170 -11.06 25.01 -3.79
C SER A 170 -12.43 25.67 -3.46
N GLY A 171 -13.44 25.37 -4.25
CA GLY A 171 -14.86 25.51 -3.93
C GLY A 171 -15.37 24.20 -3.30
N ASP A 172 -16.45 23.66 -3.87
CA ASP A 172 -17.02 22.41 -3.38
C ASP A 172 -16.18 21.20 -3.82
N VAL A 173 -15.97 20.26 -2.92
CA VAL A 173 -15.30 18.98 -3.21
C VAL A 173 -16.32 17.85 -3.13
N THR A 174 -16.43 17.11 -4.21
CA THR A 174 -17.21 15.86 -4.29
C THR A 174 -16.27 14.69 -4.34
N PHE A 175 -16.40 13.73 -3.43
CA PHE A 175 -15.60 12.50 -3.40
C PHE A 175 -16.41 11.30 -3.87
N LEU A 176 -16.08 10.81 -5.06
CA LEU A 176 -16.62 9.56 -5.59
C LEU A 176 -15.87 8.39 -4.99
N CYS A 177 -16.46 7.78 -3.99
CA CYS A 177 -15.86 6.77 -3.12
C CYS A 177 -16.38 5.36 -3.43
N TYR A 178 -15.61 4.34 -3.10
CA TYR A 178 -16.11 2.95 -3.10
C TYR A 178 -17.27 2.78 -2.13
N ASP A 179 -18.32 2.06 -2.55
CA ASP A 179 -19.55 1.83 -1.76
C ASP A 179 -19.27 1.30 -0.35
N ALA A 180 -18.28 0.38 -0.23
CA ALA A 180 -17.91 -0.20 1.07
C ALA A 180 -17.23 0.80 2.02
N LEU A 181 -16.65 1.89 1.51
CA LEU A 181 -15.94 2.92 2.29
C LEU A 181 -16.77 4.20 2.46
N ALA A 182 -17.64 4.52 1.51
CA ALA A 182 -18.43 5.75 1.49
C ALA A 182 -19.21 6.01 2.81
N PRO A 183 -19.83 5.01 3.48
CA PRO A 183 -20.50 5.24 4.77
C PRO A 183 -19.54 5.71 5.88
N VAL A 184 -18.28 5.24 5.89
CA VAL A 184 -17.29 5.68 6.88
C VAL A 184 -16.93 7.15 6.65
N ILE A 185 -16.71 7.54 5.40
CA ILE A 185 -16.36 8.93 5.07
C ILE A 185 -17.54 9.86 5.38
N ARG A 186 -18.78 9.54 4.95
CA ARG A 186 -19.98 10.35 5.17
C ARG A 186 -20.28 10.61 6.65
N ASN A 187 -20.02 9.64 7.50
CA ASN A 187 -20.35 9.71 8.92
C ASN A 187 -19.20 10.25 9.78
N ASN A 188 -18.28 10.96 9.17
CA ASN A 188 -17.07 11.39 9.84
C ASN A 188 -16.85 12.91 9.72
N HIS A 189 -16.84 13.61 10.86
CA HIS A 189 -16.73 15.07 10.94
C HIS A 189 -15.51 15.68 10.25
N ALA A 190 -14.45 14.90 10.05
CA ALA A 190 -13.29 15.37 9.27
C ALA A 190 -13.65 15.68 7.80
N PHE A 191 -14.80 15.19 7.33
CA PHE A 191 -15.26 15.31 5.93
C PHE A 191 -16.62 16.01 5.82
N ASP A 192 -17.04 16.80 6.82
CA ASP A 192 -18.35 17.50 6.81
C ASP A 192 -18.51 18.44 5.61
N ASP A 193 -17.40 18.98 5.09
CA ASP A 193 -17.37 19.87 3.92
C ASP A 193 -17.16 19.10 2.58
N ILE A 194 -17.33 17.78 2.58
CA ILE A 194 -17.10 16.91 1.41
C ILE A 194 -18.39 16.21 1.03
N ASP A 195 -18.86 16.40 -0.19
CA ASP A 195 -19.97 15.62 -0.74
C ASP A 195 -19.47 14.23 -1.14
N VAL A 196 -20.00 13.17 -0.49
CA VAL A 196 -19.57 11.80 -0.76
C VAL A 196 -20.58 11.05 -1.60
N LEU A 197 -20.16 10.60 -2.77
CA LEU A 197 -20.93 9.77 -3.70
C LEU A 197 -20.35 8.35 -3.76
N ASP A 198 -21.20 7.34 -3.85
CA ASP A 198 -20.84 5.93 -4.11
C ASP A 198 -21.12 5.53 -5.57
N SER A 199 -21.80 6.40 -6.33
CA SER A 199 -22.10 6.20 -7.75
C SER A 199 -22.26 7.53 -8.47
N ILE A 200 -21.90 7.59 -9.74
CA ILE A 200 -22.22 8.74 -10.62
C ILE A 200 -23.61 8.51 -11.23
N ASN A 201 -24.66 8.68 -10.48
CA ASN A 201 -26.02 8.71 -10.97
C ASN A 201 -26.55 10.14 -10.89
N GLU A 202 -26.79 10.78 -12.04
CA GLU A 202 -27.68 11.94 -12.28
C GLU A 202 -27.36 13.30 -11.61
N TYR A 203 -26.55 13.42 -10.56
CA TYR A 203 -26.41 14.63 -9.74
C TYR A 203 -25.08 15.40 -9.91
N VAL A 204 -24.28 15.08 -10.90
CA VAL A 204 -23.01 15.80 -11.11
C VAL A 204 -23.30 17.04 -11.96
N ILE A 205 -23.80 18.10 -11.32
CA ILE A 205 -24.08 19.38 -11.92
C ILE A 205 -22.95 20.34 -11.53
N ASP A 206 -22.37 21.01 -12.52
CA ASP A 206 -21.36 22.08 -12.38
C ASP A 206 -20.01 21.68 -11.74
N LEU A 207 -19.39 20.60 -12.22
CA LEU A 207 -17.99 20.30 -11.91
C LEU A 207 -17.04 20.99 -12.88
N ASP A 208 -16.08 21.73 -12.34
CA ASP A 208 -15.03 22.36 -13.13
C ASP A 208 -13.92 21.36 -13.47
N TYR A 209 -13.53 20.54 -12.47
CA TYR A 209 -12.41 19.61 -12.60
C TYR A 209 -12.70 18.23 -12.02
N ARG A 210 -11.97 17.23 -12.51
CA ARG A 210 -11.85 15.92 -11.88
C ARG A 210 -10.40 15.60 -11.56
N VAL A 211 -10.16 14.82 -10.50
CA VAL A 211 -8.81 14.41 -10.10
C VAL A 211 -8.83 13.03 -9.43
N PRO A 212 -7.86 12.12 -9.75
CA PRO A 212 -7.68 10.91 -8.98
C PRO A 212 -7.19 11.25 -7.56
N LEU A 213 -7.68 10.52 -6.56
CA LEU A 213 -7.37 10.80 -5.15
C LEU A 213 -5.85 10.84 -4.87
N MET A 214 -5.09 9.93 -5.47
CA MET A 214 -3.65 9.84 -5.22
C MET A 214 -2.82 10.91 -5.94
N SER A 215 -3.43 11.71 -6.84
CA SER A 215 -2.79 12.88 -7.43
C SER A 215 -2.90 14.14 -6.56
N VAL A 216 -3.84 14.16 -5.61
CA VAL A 216 -4.09 15.33 -4.75
C VAL A 216 -2.82 15.77 -4.00
N PRO A 217 -2.03 14.89 -3.34
CA PRO A 217 -0.83 15.32 -2.63
C PRO A 217 0.18 16.10 -3.48
N ARG A 218 0.37 15.69 -4.74
CA ARG A 218 1.23 16.42 -5.68
C ARG A 218 0.69 17.81 -5.97
N LEU A 219 -0.63 17.91 -6.23
CA LEU A 219 -1.28 19.13 -6.69
C LEU A 219 -1.41 20.18 -5.60
N ILE A 220 -1.43 19.75 -4.32
CA ILE A 220 -1.37 20.65 -3.15
C ILE A 220 0.04 20.76 -2.56
N GLU A 221 1.06 20.25 -3.28
CA GLU A 221 2.48 20.37 -2.96
C GLU A 221 2.87 19.80 -1.59
N THR A 222 2.22 18.69 -1.16
CA THR A 222 2.54 18.00 0.11
C THR A 222 3.99 17.56 0.17
N THR A 223 4.65 17.82 1.28
CA THR A 223 5.99 17.32 1.61
C THR A 223 5.94 16.22 2.67
N PHE A 224 7.08 15.59 2.93
CA PHE A 224 7.19 14.57 3.98
C PHE A 224 6.90 15.14 5.39
N ASP A 225 7.22 16.41 5.62
CA ASP A 225 7.14 17.04 6.95
C ASP A 225 5.75 17.63 7.24
N ASP A 226 4.87 17.72 6.25
CA ASP A 226 3.53 18.32 6.37
C ASP A 226 2.38 17.35 6.02
N ILE A 227 2.58 16.06 6.27
CA ILE A 227 1.51 15.06 6.11
C ILE A 227 0.34 15.41 7.06
N PRO A 228 -0.87 15.70 6.53
CA PRO A 228 -1.98 16.14 7.37
C PRO A 228 -2.60 14.99 8.16
N LEU A 229 -3.22 15.30 9.33
CA LEU A 229 -4.05 14.39 10.12
C LEU A 229 -3.34 13.08 10.53
N ALA A 230 -2.07 13.17 10.89
CA ALA A 230 -1.28 12.01 11.32
C ALA A 230 -1.76 11.42 12.66
N GLU A 231 -2.40 12.22 13.52
CA GLU A 231 -3.01 11.80 14.78
C GLU A 231 -4.25 10.91 14.60
N GLY A 232 -4.86 10.95 13.43
CA GLY A 232 -6.08 10.22 13.06
C GLY A 232 -7.18 11.15 12.58
N TYR A 233 -8.11 10.62 11.80
CA TYR A 233 -9.18 11.38 11.15
C TYR A 233 -10.49 10.61 11.00
N PHE A 234 -10.57 9.36 11.47
CA PHE A 234 -11.82 8.63 11.58
C PHE A 234 -12.38 8.73 12.99
N ALA A 235 -13.68 9.01 13.09
CA ALA A 235 -14.39 9.04 14.37
C ALA A 235 -14.57 7.62 14.93
N LYS A 236 -14.27 7.46 16.21
CA LYS A 236 -14.52 6.19 16.92
C LYS A 236 -16.00 5.98 17.15
N THR A 237 -16.46 4.75 16.98
CA THR A 237 -17.84 4.31 17.20
C THR A 237 -17.88 3.12 18.15
N SER A 238 -19.05 2.86 18.75
CA SER A 238 -19.29 1.71 19.62
C SER A 238 -20.78 1.34 19.55
N ASN A 239 -21.21 0.91 18.34
CA ASN A 239 -22.61 0.67 18.05
C ASN A 239 -23.04 -0.79 18.21
N LYS A 240 -22.07 -1.73 18.13
CA LYS A 240 -22.32 -3.17 18.17
C LYS A 240 -21.58 -3.83 19.34
N ASP A 241 -22.22 -4.84 19.92
CA ASP A 241 -21.55 -5.75 20.84
C ASP A 241 -20.77 -6.80 20.06
N TRP A 242 -19.46 -6.74 20.17
CA TRP A 242 -18.54 -7.68 19.52
C TRP A 242 -18.12 -8.84 20.42
N GLY A 243 -18.57 -8.86 21.68
CA GLY A 243 -18.20 -9.86 22.68
C GLY A 243 -16.76 -9.65 23.21
N LEU A 244 -16.34 -8.39 23.34
CA LEU A 244 -15.03 -8.05 23.85
C LEU A 244 -14.92 -8.30 25.35
N SER A 245 -13.72 -8.51 25.83
CA SER A 245 -13.44 -8.70 27.25
C SER A 245 -13.53 -7.39 28.03
N SER A 246 -14.11 -7.42 29.22
CA SER A 246 -14.12 -6.29 30.16
C SER A 246 -12.92 -6.29 31.11
N ASP A 247 -12.18 -7.39 31.19
CA ASP A 247 -11.14 -7.63 32.19
C ASP A 247 -9.78 -7.99 31.57
N ARG A 248 -9.71 -8.10 30.25
CA ARG A 248 -8.47 -8.37 29.49
C ARG A 248 -8.29 -7.35 28.38
N MET A 249 -7.04 -7.08 28.04
CA MET A 249 -6.69 -6.27 26.88
C MET A 249 -7.25 -6.89 25.60
N ASN A 250 -8.02 -6.12 24.83
CA ASN A 250 -8.61 -6.55 23.55
C ASN A 250 -7.65 -6.22 22.40
N VAL A 251 -7.10 -7.24 21.77
CA VAL A 251 -6.15 -7.10 20.66
C VAL A 251 -6.74 -7.65 19.38
N ALA A 252 -7.07 -6.77 18.44
CA ALA A 252 -7.50 -7.15 17.11
C ALA A 252 -6.30 -7.66 16.29
N ILE A 253 -6.52 -8.72 15.49
CA ILE A 253 -5.48 -9.31 14.64
C ILE A 253 -5.96 -9.47 13.19
N ALA A 254 -5.07 -9.12 12.22
CA ALA A 254 -5.26 -9.34 10.79
C ALA A 254 -3.89 -9.67 10.16
N TRP A 255 -3.74 -10.85 9.55
CA TRP A 255 -2.43 -11.36 9.15
C TRP A 255 -2.35 -11.87 7.70
N GLU A 256 -3.47 -11.91 6.99
CA GLU A 256 -3.52 -12.35 5.61
C GLU A 256 -3.73 -11.17 4.68
N ALA A 257 -2.84 -11.02 3.73
CA ALA A 257 -2.97 -10.11 2.61
C ALA A 257 -3.69 -10.79 1.43
N THR A 258 -3.97 -10.02 0.39
CA THR A 258 -4.56 -10.58 -0.83
C THR A 258 -3.64 -11.63 -1.46
N LYS A 259 -4.21 -12.64 -2.14
CA LYS A 259 -3.46 -13.69 -2.83
C LYS A 259 -2.44 -13.18 -3.88
N LYS A 260 -2.58 -11.93 -4.32
CA LYS A 260 -1.65 -11.30 -5.27
C LYS A 260 -0.26 -11.04 -4.69
N ASP A 261 -0.16 -10.82 -3.36
CA ASP A 261 1.12 -10.63 -2.68
C ASP A 261 1.14 -11.39 -1.34
N SER A 262 1.40 -12.69 -1.44
CA SER A 262 1.47 -13.59 -0.28
C SER A 262 2.66 -13.30 0.64
N ARG A 263 3.67 -12.53 0.19
CA ARG A 263 4.83 -12.14 1.02
C ARG A 263 4.41 -11.33 2.26
N ARG A 264 3.28 -10.63 2.17
CA ARG A 264 2.70 -9.86 3.27
C ARG A 264 1.89 -10.70 4.25
N SER A 265 1.65 -11.97 3.97
CA SER A 265 0.90 -12.87 4.84
C SER A 265 1.82 -13.62 5.79
N ILE A 266 1.33 -13.87 7.01
CA ILE A 266 2.05 -14.61 8.05
C ILE A 266 1.42 -15.99 8.19
N SER A 267 2.26 -17.02 8.40
CA SER A 267 1.77 -18.37 8.57
C SER A 267 0.90 -18.52 9.84
N LEU A 268 -0.12 -19.36 9.75
CA LEU A 268 -1.05 -19.61 10.87
C LEU A 268 -0.35 -20.06 12.15
N ASP A 269 0.72 -20.86 12.03
CA ASP A 269 1.47 -21.35 13.20
C ASP A 269 2.17 -20.21 13.96
N LEU A 270 2.69 -19.22 13.24
CA LEU A 270 3.27 -18.03 13.85
C LEU A 270 2.20 -17.12 14.50
N ILE A 271 1.01 -17.05 13.91
CA ILE A 271 -0.11 -16.33 14.52
C ILE A 271 -0.63 -17.04 15.76
N LYS A 272 -0.76 -18.36 15.74
CA LYS A 272 -1.08 -19.16 16.96
C LYS A 272 -0.07 -18.89 18.07
N ASN A 273 1.22 -18.85 17.73
CA ASN A 273 2.27 -18.53 18.69
C ASN A 273 2.15 -17.08 19.22
N LEU A 274 1.78 -16.13 18.39
CA LEU A 274 1.52 -14.74 18.81
C LEU A 274 0.35 -14.67 19.80
N CYS A 275 -0.72 -15.42 19.55
CA CYS A 275 -1.96 -15.43 20.33
C CYS A 275 -1.86 -16.28 21.63
N ASP A 276 -0.75 -16.97 21.86
CA ASP A 276 -0.55 -17.77 23.08
C ASP A 276 -0.21 -16.89 24.29
N ASN A 277 -1.23 -16.13 24.76
CA ASN A 277 -1.14 -15.31 25.96
C ASN A 277 -2.54 -15.20 26.64
N PRO A 278 -2.77 -15.88 27.78
CA PRO A 278 -4.08 -15.93 28.43
C PRO A 278 -4.53 -14.60 29.05
N LYS A 279 -3.65 -13.61 29.20
CA LYS A 279 -3.96 -12.27 29.70
C LYS A 279 -4.54 -11.34 28.65
N ILE A 280 -4.52 -11.75 27.38
CA ILE A 280 -5.01 -10.98 26.23
C ILE A 280 -6.25 -11.65 25.69
N ASN A 281 -7.23 -10.85 25.32
CA ASN A 281 -8.36 -11.27 24.50
C ASN A 281 -8.06 -10.96 23.04
N PHE A 282 -7.63 -11.98 22.28
CA PHE A 282 -7.36 -11.81 20.85
C PHE A 282 -8.65 -11.91 20.03
N ILE A 283 -8.80 -11.02 19.06
CA ILE A 283 -9.96 -10.90 18.21
C ILE A 283 -9.53 -11.01 16.74
N ASN A 284 -9.89 -12.09 16.07
CA ASN A 284 -9.67 -12.26 14.64
C ASN A 284 -10.71 -11.44 13.86
N ILE A 285 -10.24 -10.34 13.25
CA ILE A 285 -11.03 -9.46 12.39
C ILE A 285 -10.85 -9.75 10.89
N GLN A 286 -10.10 -10.80 10.55
CA GLN A 286 -9.87 -11.19 9.16
C GLN A 286 -11.18 -11.63 8.52
N LYS A 287 -11.70 -10.84 7.58
CA LYS A 287 -12.89 -11.18 6.81
C LYS A 287 -12.63 -12.42 5.96
N ASP A 288 -13.62 -13.31 5.90
CA ASP A 288 -13.57 -14.54 5.11
C ASP A 288 -12.41 -15.50 5.47
N SER A 289 -11.84 -15.36 6.68
CA SER A 289 -10.83 -16.31 7.17
C SER A 289 -11.46 -17.66 7.49
N GLU A 290 -10.92 -18.72 6.93
CA GLU A 290 -11.33 -20.10 7.23
C GLU A 290 -10.65 -20.66 8.49
N HIS A 291 -9.76 -19.88 9.13
CA HIS A 291 -8.90 -20.32 10.20
C HIS A 291 -9.50 -20.02 11.57
N ASP A 292 -9.77 -21.08 12.34
CA ASP A 292 -10.07 -20.98 13.76
C ASP A 292 -8.77 -21.15 14.58
N ILE A 293 -8.60 -20.30 15.57
CA ILE A 293 -7.49 -20.34 16.52
C ILE A 293 -8.08 -20.49 17.93
N ASP A 294 -7.64 -21.52 18.66
CA ASP A 294 -8.14 -21.77 20.01
C ASP A 294 -7.93 -20.54 20.92
N GLY A 295 -8.98 -20.14 21.60
CA GLY A 295 -8.93 -18.99 22.51
C GLY A 295 -8.98 -17.60 21.85
N VAL A 296 -9.10 -17.53 20.51
CA VAL A 296 -9.26 -16.28 19.75
C VAL A 296 -10.72 -16.09 19.34
N VAL A 297 -11.28 -14.93 19.65
CA VAL A 297 -12.65 -14.58 19.27
C VAL A 297 -12.71 -14.28 17.78
N ARG A 298 -13.51 -15.02 17.01
CA ARG A 298 -13.69 -14.78 15.59
C ARG A 298 -14.88 -13.86 15.34
N VAL A 299 -14.64 -12.74 14.66
CA VAL A 299 -15.68 -11.78 14.31
C VAL A 299 -15.72 -11.43 12.82
N GLY A 300 -14.75 -11.91 12.03
CA GLY A 300 -14.65 -11.59 10.60
C GLY A 300 -15.93 -11.84 9.80
N ASP A 301 -16.65 -12.92 10.12
CA ASP A 301 -17.93 -13.26 9.46
C ASP A 301 -19.08 -12.28 9.79
N ARG A 302 -18.93 -11.47 10.84
CA ARG A 302 -19.89 -10.45 11.27
C ARG A 302 -19.62 -9.09 10.64
N ILE A 303 -18.45 -8.91 10.03
CA ILE A 303 -18.02 -7.66 9.37
C ILE A 303 -18.65 -7.61 7.98
N GLN A 304 -19.56 -6.68 7.77
CA GLN A 304 -20.23 -6.47 6.49
C GLN A 304 -19.47 -5.48 5.62
N ASP A 305 -19.08 -4.34 6.18
CA ASP A 305 -18.37 -3.26 5.52
C ASP A 305 -17.32 -2.59 6.45
N PHE A 306 -16.74 -1.48 6.02
CA PHE A 306 -15.76 -0.75 6.82
C PHE A 306 -16.36 -0.03 8.03
N THR A 307 -17.67 0.19 8.11
CA THR A 307 -18.30 0.75 9.31
C THR A 307 -18.20 -0.23 10.48
N ASP A 308 -18.36 -1.52 10.21
CA ASP A 308 -18.16 -2.59 11.19
C ASP A 308 -16.69 -2.71 11.61
N THR A 309 -15.77 -2.54 10.65
CA THR A 309 -14.32 -2.53 10.95
C THR A 309 -13.95 -1.35 11.84
N VAL A 310 -14.48 -0.16 11.56
CA VAL A 310 -14.30 1.03 12.40
C VAL A 310 -14.87 0.79 13.79
N ASP A 311 -16.07 0.23 13.88
CA ASP A 311 -16.78 0.01 15.16
C ASP A 311 -16.04 -0.96 16.07
N ILE A 312 -15.57 -2.10 15.55
CA ILE A 312 -14.80 -3.05 16.36
C ILE A 312 -13.42 -2.53 16.74
N LEU A 313 -12.68 -1.91 15.80
CA LEU A 313 -11.36 -1.36 16.11
C LEU A 313 -11.44 -0.20 17.12
N SER A 314 -12.50 0.59 17.08
CA SER A 314 -12.74 1.65 18.07
C SER A 314 -12.86 1.14 19.51
N GLN A 315 -13.21 -0.13 19.69
CA GLN A 315 -13.40 -0.79 20.97
C GLN A 315 -12.22 -1.68 21.38
N CYS A 316 -11.21 -1.82 20.50
CA CYS A 316 -9.99 -2.56 20.81
C CYS A 316 -8.90 -1.64 21.38
N ASP A 317 -8.06 -2.20 22.24
CA ASP A 317 -6.91 -1.49 22.84
C ASP A 317 -5.72 -1.43 21.90
N LEU A 318 -5.63 -2.41 20.98
CA LEU A 318 -4.51 -2.55 20.05
C LEU A 318 -4.95 -3.32 18.80
N LEU A 319 -4.40 -2.92 17.65
CA LEU A 319 -4.42 -3.70 16.43
C LEU A 319 -3.02 -4.27 16.16
N VAL A 320 -2.94 -5.56 15.82
CA VAL A 320 -1.75 -6.17 15.20
C VAL A 320 -2.12 -6.59 13.79
N SER A 321 -1.49 -5.98 12.81
CA SER A 321 -1.82 -6.21 11.40
C SER A 321 -0.58 -6.28 10.53
N THR A 322 -0.69 -6.99 9.41
CA THR A 322 0.24 -6.84 8.29
C THR A 322 -0.16 -5.64 7.42
N ASP A 323 0.65 -5.34 6.40
CA ASP A 323 0.39 -4.25 5.44
C ASP A 323 -0.88 -4.53 4.61
N THR A 324 -2.01 -4.12 5.16
CA THR A 324 -3.36 -4.27 4.58
C THR A 324 -4.22 -3.05 4.90
N ALA A 325 -5.42 -2.98 4.34
CA ALA A 325 -6.39 -1.93 4.65
C ALA A 325 -6.67 -1.78 6.16
N MET A 326 -6.54 -2.87 6.94
CA MET A 326 -6.75 -2.84 8.40
C MET A 326 -5.78 -1.91 9.11
N THR A 327 -4.49 -1.92 8.72
CA THR A 327 -3.50 -0.99 9.26
C THR A 327 -3.89 0.47 9.00
N HIS A 328 -4.41 0.77 7.81
CA HIS A 328 -4.84 2.12 7.46
C HIS A 328 -6.10 2.55 8.25
N VAL A 329 -7.05 1.63 8.48
CA VAL A 329 -8.21 1.91 9.35
C VAL A 329 -7.76 2.17 10.79
N GLY A 330 -6.89 1.30 11.33
CA GLY A 330 -6.35 1.48 12.69
C GLY A 330 -5.64 2.83 12.87
N GLY A 331 -4.78 3.18 11.89
CA GLY A 331 -4.09 4.47 11.87
C GLY A 331 -5.03 5.66 11.74
N ALA A 332 -6.01 5.59 10.84
CA ALA A 332 -7.02 6.64 10.66
C ALA A 332 -7.90 6.86 11.90
N LEU A 333 -8.12 5.82 12.72
CA LEU A 333 -8.83 5.89 14.00
C LEU A 333 -7.94 6.37 15.17
N GLY A 334 -6.63 6.50 14.97
CA GLY A 334 -5.68 6.73 16.06
C GLY A 334 -5.61 5.56 17.06
N VAL A 335 -5.99 4.35 16.65
CA VAL A 335 -5.89 3.15 17.48
C VAL A 335 -4.43 2.68 17.49
N PRO A 336 -3.84 2.41 18.68
CA PRO A 336 -2.51 1.81 18.74
C PRO A 336 -2.40 0.63 17.80
N THR A 337 -1.43 0.65 16.89
CA THR A 337 -1.30 -0.36 15.85
C THR A 337 0.15 -0.85 15.76
N HIS A 338 0.33 -2.16 15.87
CA HIS A 338 1.59 -2.82 15.61
C HIS A 338 1.57 -3.41 14.19
N LEU A 339 2.26 -2.75 13.27
CA LEU A 339 2.39 -3.18 11.89
C LEU A 339 3.52 -4.20 11.75
N LEU A 340 3.17 -5.44 11.45
CA LEU A 340 4.10 -6.51 11.08
C LEU A 340 4.42 -6.37 9.58
N LEU A 341 5.68 -6.07 9.25
CA LEU A 341 6.05 -5.64 7.91
C LEU A 341 7.12 -6.56 7.32
N HIS A 342 6.92 -6.99 6.07
CA HIS A 342 7.93 -7.79 5.36
C HIS A 342 9.16 -6.95 4.98
N TYR A 343 10.27 -7.62 4.60
CA TYR A 343 11.56 -6.98 4.36
C TYR A 343 11.51 -5.89 3.29
N SER A 344 11.04 -6.23 2.09
CA SER A 344 10.93 -5.32 0.94
C SER A 344 9.56 -4.64 0.87
N ALA A 345 9.18 -3.94 1.95
CA ALA A 345 7.87 -3.31 2.05
C ALA A 345 7.63 -2.18 1.06
N ASP A 346 6.35 -1.86 0.83
CA ASP A 346 5.90 -0.74 0.01
C ASP A 346 6.53 0.59 0.43
N TRP A 347 6.61 1.54 -0.49
CA TRP A 347 7.18 2.87 -0.27
C TRP A 347 6.53 3.63 0.89
N ARG A 348 5.25 3.39 1.18
CA ARG A 348 4.49 4.04 2.28
C ARG A 348 5.12 3.83 3.64
N TRP A 349 5.85 2.74 3.80
CA TRP A 349 6.50 2.38 5.06
C TRP A 349 7.98 2.74 5.08
N PHE A 350 8.47 3.45 4.06
CA PHE A 350 9.83 3.99 3.93
C PHE A 350 10.95 2.95 4.11
N THR A 351 12.11 3.40 4.53
CA THR A 351 13.32 2.59 4.68
C THR A 351 13.40 1.91 6.06
N HIS A 352 14.39 1.04 6.25
CA HIS A 352 14.55 0.21 7.45
C HIS A 352 14.87 1.00 8.73
N ASP A 353 15.25 2.27 8.63
CA ASP A 353 15.49 3.16 9.75
C ASP A 353 14.19 3.65 10.43
N MET A 354 13.02 3.44 9.78
CA MET A 354 11.72 3.86 10.31
C MET A 354 11.09 2.74 11.14
N ASN A 355 10.82 3.04 12.40
CA ASN A 355 10.10 2.17 13.35
C ASN A 355 8.74 2.73 13.77
N HIS A 356 8.37 3.92 13.28
CA HIS A 356 7.05 4.54 13.41
C HIS A 356 6.61 5.07 12.05
N SER A 357 5.31 5.13 11.83
CA SER A 357 4.75 5.67 10.60
C SER A 357 4.63 7.18 10.68
N PRO A 358 5.09 7.95 9.69
CA PRO A 358 4.78 9.37 9.60
C PRO A 358 3.34 9.64 9.14
N TRP A 359 2.71 8.63 8.52
CA TRP A 359 1.30 8.71 8.12
C TRP A 359 0.34 8.63 9.31
N TYR A 360 0.73 7.92 10.38
CA TYR A 360 -0.12 7.64 11.52
C TYR A 360 0.72 7.58 12.80
N GLU A 361 0.53 8.52 13.69
CA GLU A 361 1.27 8.57 14.97
C GLU A 361 1.04 7.32 15.83
N SER A 362 -0.14 6.69 15.68
CA SER A 362 -0.51 5.49 16.42
C SER A 362 0.12 4.19 15.89
N VAL A 363 0.83 4.22 14.72
CA VAL A 363 1.35 3.02 14.08
C VAL A 363 2.84 2.84 14.35
N SER A 364 3.18 1.78 15.10
CA SER A 364 4.55 1.30 15.30
C SER A 364 4.88 0.18 14.30
N ILE A 365 6.06 0.24 13.69
CA ILE A 365 6.49 -0.69 12.63
C ILE A 365 7.43 -1.74 13.21
N PHE A 366 7.12 -3.01 12.97
CA PHE A 366 7.92 -4.19 13.31
C PHE A 366 8.28 -4.92 12.01
N ARG A 367 9.47 -4.64 11.50
CA ARG A 367 9.91 -5.10 10.18
C ARG A 367 10.77 -6.37 10.27
N GLN A 368 10.64 -7.25 9.28
CA GLN A 368 11.58 -8.36 9.07
C GLN A 368 13.02 -7.82 8.94
N LYS A 369 13.97 -8.49 9.60
CA LYS A 369 15.39 -8.13 9.54
C LYS A 369 16.09 -8.69 8.29
N THR A 370 15.60 -9.82 7.82
CA THR A 370 16.00 -10.47 6.58
C THR A 370 14.76 -10.98 5.86
N PRO A 371 14.80 -11.20 4.55
CA PRO A 371 13.67 -11.78 3.82
C PRO A 371 13.11 -13.03 4.49
N GLN A 372 11.78 -13.15 4.54
CA GLN A 372 11.01 -14.26 5.13
C GLN A 372 11.14 -14.44 6.66
N ASP A 373 11.89 -13.60 7.37
CA ASP A 373 12.04 -13.68 8.83
C ASP A 373 10.83 -13.07 9.56
N TRP A 374 9.70 -13.76 9.57
CA TRP A 374 8.53 -13.33 10.36
C TRP A 374 8.68 -13.60 11.87
N ILE A 375 9.67 -14.39 12.29
CA ILE A 375 9.90 -14.72 13.70
C ILE A 375 10.37 -13.49 14.48
N SER A 376 11.29 -12.71 13.92
CA SER A 376 11.84 -11.50 14.57
C SER A 376 10.77 -10.48 14.91
N PRO A 377 9.95 -9.95 13.97
CA PRO A 377 8.93 -8.95 14.28
C PRO A 377 7.84 -9.49 15.23
N ILE A 378 7.43 -10.75 15.12
CA ILE A 378 6.47 -11.37 16.04
C ILE A 378 7.02 -11.40 17.46
N ASN A 379 8.28 -11.80 17.65
CA ASN A 379 8.89 -11.81 18.97
C ASN A 379 9.04 -10.41 19.57
N GLU A 380 9.26 -9.39 18.76
CA GLU A 380 9.29 -8.00 19.20
C GLU A 380 7.90 -7.53 19.67
N VAL A 381 6.83 -7.86 18.93
CA VAL A 381 5.44 -7.59 19.35
C VAL A 381 5.09 -8.33 20.65
N LYS A 382 5.46 -9.60 20.80
CA LYS A 382 5.23 -10.36 22.05
C LYS A 382 5.92 -9.71 23.27
N LYS A 383 7.12 -9.16 23.10
CA LYS A 383 7.80 -8.39 24.16
C LYS A 383 7.02 -7.14 24.53
N ARG A 384 6.43 -6.44 23.54
CA ARG A 384 5.58 -5.24 23.81
C ARG A 384 4.33 -5.60 24.59
N PHE A 385 3.69 -6.74 24.33
CA PHE A 385 2.56 -7.20 25.16
C PHE A 385 2.95 -7.33 26.62
N GLY A 386 4.13 -7.88 26.94
CA GLY A 386 4.61 -7.97 28.31
C GLY A 386 4.77 -6.62 29.01
N VAL A 387 5.06 -5.55 28.29
CA VAL A 387 5.13 -4.19 28.82
C VAL A 387 3.72 -3.61 29.03
N LEU A 388 2.84 -3.75 28.04
CA LEU A 388 1.50 -3.18 28.05
C LEU A 388 0.59 -3.80 29.13
N ILE A 389 0.72 -5.10 29.40
CA ILE A 389 -0.09 -5.81 30.41
C ILE A 389 0.34 -5.44 31.86
N ASN A 390 1.55 -4.94 32.07
CA ASN A 390 2.09 -4.61 33.38
C ASN A 390 2.01 -3.10 33.71
N GLN A 391 1.47 -2.31 32.82
CA GLN A 391 1.11 -0.90 33.04
C GLN A 391 -0.33 -0.78 33.56
#